data_49e5f7b3d4deed4dff4f55f2b5e6cbfd
#
_entry.id   49e5f7b3d4deed4dff4f55f2b5e6cbfd
#
_cell.length_a   1.000
_cell.length_b   1.000
_cell.length_c   1.000
_cell.angle_alpha   90.00
_cell.angle_beta   90.00
_cell.angle_gamma   90.00
#
_symmetry.space_group_name_H-M   'P 1'
#
loop_
_entity.id
_entity.type
_entity.pdbx_description
1 polymer ?
#
loop_
_entity_poly.entity_id
_entity_poly.type
_entity_poly.pdbx_seq_one_letter_code
_entity_poly.pdbx_strand_id
1 'polypeptide(L)'
;MVSIKAGTVKKLNGLNGFRESVVVAYRDGKYHWTWSCDDANSPNYHVRYGVSDSIDGTITYKGVLLQKDSSKNLQGTAHQSDVHVTDADGNDRWLMAYHRHYTPLGVFTSGLGYHRETAIDEITFDADGLMQTIHPTDEGVSIEMADTTALDGAIEAADKLGTDGSAYTEASWKAFEDALAAAKTAKQTFLDSGLSQADVDAAAKALTDAQNALEESQPEPEHPAAGTILSIAVTAQPAKAEYKVGEALDVAGLVVTATVADGNGGSTTRE
;
A
#
# COMPACT_ATOMS: atom_id res chain seq x y z
N MET A 1 19.95 -6.00 -12.30
CA MET A 1 20.27 -5.20 -13.51
C MET A 1 20.89 -6.12 -14.52
N VAL A 2 20.35 -6.25 -15.73
CA VAL A 2 20.78 -7.27 -16.70
C VAL A 2 21.69 -6.63 -17.77
N SER A 3 21.46 -5.35 -18.11
CA SER A 3 22.27 -4.61 -19.08
C SER A 3 22.03 -3.11 -19.00
N ILE A 4 22.97 -2.31 -19.51
CA ILE A 4 22.80 -0.88 -19.69
C ILE A 4 22.26 -0.65 -21.11
N LYS A 5 21.17 0.08 -21.24
CA LYS A 5 20.61 0.46 -22.54
C LYS A 5 21.63 1.29 -23.32
N ALA A 6 21.90 0.91 -24.56
CA ALA A 6 22.86 1.63 -25.39
C ALA A 6 22.47 3.12 -25.55
N GLY A 7 23.46 4.00 -25.45
CA GLY A 7 23.28 5.46 -25.59
C GLY A 7 22.69 6.16 -24.36
N THR A 8 22.48 5.44 -23.23
CA THR A 8 21.93 6.05 -22.00
C THR A 8 23.02 6.46 -20.99
N VAL A 9 24.27 6.09 -21.21
CA VAL A 9 25.38 6.54 -20.35
C VAL A 9 25.67 8.00 -20.64
N LYS A 10 25.55 8.87 -19.64
CA LYS A 10 25.82 10.29 -19.72
C LYS A 10 26.78 10.72 -18.63
N LYS A 11 27.62 11.71 -18.94
CA LYS A 11 28.48 12.35 -17.96
C LYS A 11 27.68 13.43 -17.25
N LEU A 12 27.64 13.39 -15.92
CA LEU A 12 27.08 14.45 -15.12
C LEU A 12 28.08 15.62 -15.04
N ASN A 13 27.56 16.86 -15.11
CA ASN A 13 28.34 18.09 -15.00
C ASN A 13 27.89 18.87 -13.77
N GLY A 14 28.83 19.59 -13.14
CA GLY A 14 28.54 20.46 -12.00
C GLY A 14 28.83 19.85 -10.62
N LEU A 15 29.34 18.61 -10.57
CA LEU A 15 29.79 17.96 -9.34
C LEU A 15 31.16 18.51 -8.90
N ASN A 16 31.17 19.73 -8.38
CA ASN A 16 32.40 20.42 -7.98
C ASN A 16 33.13 19.67 -6.86
N GLY A 17 34.42 19.29 -7.09
CA GLY A 17 35.23 18.59 -6.11
C GLY A 17 34.79 17.16 -5.83
N PHE A 18 34.03 16.54 -6.73
CA PHE A 18 33.53 15.17 -6.61
C PHE A 18 34.67 14.20 -6.33
N ARG A 19 34.48 13.38 -5.31
CA ARG A 19 35.33 12.24 -4.99
C ARG A 19 34.55 10.93 -5.18
N GLU A 20 33.40 10.80 -4.51
CA GLU A 20 32.61 9.58 -4.51
C GLU A 20 31.17 9.82 -3.97
N SER A 21 30.38 8.76 -3.84
CA SER A 21 29.07 8.74 -3.13
C SER A 21 28.10 9.77 -3.66
N VAL A 22 27.72 9.69 -4.95
CA VAL A 22 26.65 10.52 -5.48
C VAL A 22 25.30 9.92 -5.10
N VAL A 23 24.46 10.73 -4.47
CA VAL A 23 23.06 10.43 -4.20
C VAL A 23 22.20 11.47 -4.90
N VAL A 24 21.02 11.07 -5.39
CA VAL A 24 20.04 11.96 -6.00
C VAL A 24 18.66 11.67 -5.44
N ALA A 25 18.01 12.72 -4.97
CA ALA A 25 16.61 12.71 -4.56
C ALA A 25 15.79 13.65 -5.45
N TYR A 26 14.52 13.32 -5.67
CA TYR A 26 13.60 14.19 -6.38
C TYR A 26 12.56 14.74 -5.41
N ARG A 27 12.46 16.08 -5.35
CA ARG A 27 11.51 16.76 -4.48
C ARG A 27 11.06 18.07 -5.13
N ASP A 28 9.77 18.33 -5.11
CA ASP A 28 9.15 19.61 -5.55
C ASP A 28 9.61 20.08 -6.93
N GLY A 29 9.71 19.14 -7.91
CA GLY A 29 10.09 19.46 -9.28
C GLY A 29 11.59 19.59 -9.53
N LYS A 30 12.45 19.39 -8.53
CA LYS A 30 13.90 19.48 -8.64
C LYS A 30 14.58 18.17 -8.28
N TYR A 31 15.74 17.92 -8.91
CA TYR A 31 16.67 16.87 -8.52
C TYR A 31 17.72 17.46 -7.58
N HIS A 32 17.79 16.93 -6.37
CA HIS A 32 18.73 17.28 -5.33
C HIS A 32 19.89 16.30 -5.35
N TRP A 33 21.08 16.80 -5.60
CA TRP A 33 22.29 16.01 -5.73
C TRP A 33 23.20 16.26 -4.54
N THR A 34 23.64 15.18 -3.91
CA THR A 34 24.66 15.22 -2.86
C THR A 34 25.84 14.35 -3.25
N TRP A 35 27.05 14.75 -2.90
CA TRP A 35 28.27 13.99 -3.20
C TRP A 35 29.36 14.27 -2.21
N SER A 36 30.22 13.28 -2.00
CA SER A 36 31.36 13.37 -1.09
C SER A 36 32.57 13.98 -1.76
N CYS A 37 33.27 14.84 -1.03
CA CYS A 37 34.48 15.53 -1.42
C CYS A 37 35.59 15.31 -0.41
N ASP A 38 36.84 15.37 -0.88
CA ASP A 38 38.06 15.07 -0.13
C ASP A 38 38.25 13.55 0.04
N ASP A 39 39.15 13.11 0.91
CA ASP A 39 39.51 11.70 1.15
C ASP A 39 38.92 11.19 2.47
N ALA A 40 38.47 9.94 2.50
CA ALA A 40 37.83 9.34 3.67
C ALA A 40 38.74 9.33 4.93
N ASN A 41 40.06 9.40 4.78
CA ASN A 41 41.00 9.55 5.89
C ASN A 41 41.20 10.99 6.36
N SER A 42 40.66 11.97 5.58
CA SER A 42 40.78 13.39 5.89
C SER A 42 39.74 13.82 6.92
N PRO A 43 40.12 14.55 7.96
CA PRO A 43 39.11 15.17 8.84
C PRO A 43 38.22 16.20 8.13
N ASN A 44 38.61 16.62 6.92
CA ASN A 44 37.81 17.55 6.09
C ASN A 44 36.91 16.84 5.07
N TYR A 45 36.81 15.52 5.09
CA TYR A 45 35.88 14.77 4.28
C TYR A 45 34.44 15.28 4.54
N HIS A 46 33.72 15.68 3.49
CA HIS A 46 32.50 16.46 3.62
C HIS A 46 31.53 16.18 2.45
N VAL A 47 30.28 16.59 2.59
CA VAL A 47 29.25 16.50 1.57
C VAL A 47 28.97 17.85 0.93
N ARG A 48 28.94 17.89 -0.39
CA ARG A 48 28.48 19.02 -1.20
C ARG A 48 27.10 18.77 -1.79
N TYR A 49 26.47 19.86 -2.19
CA TYR A 49 25.08 19.87 -2.65
C TYR A 49 24.90 20.73 -3.89
N GLY A 50 23.99 20.30 -4.75
CA GLY A 50 23.54 21.03 -5.92
C GLY A 50 22.19 20.56 -6.41
N VAL A 51 21.58 21.29 -7.32
CA VAL A 51 20.27 20.99 -7.90
C VAL A 51 20.28 21.04 -9.42
N SER A 52 19.38 20.28 -10.03
CA SER A 52 19.10 20.36 -11.48
C SER A 52 17.60 20.22 -11.74
N ASP A 53 17.14 20.70 -12.90
CA ASP A 53 15.75 20.60 -13.33
C ASP A 53 15.45 19.26 -14.03
N SER A 54 16.49 18.51 -14.39
CA SER A 54 16.35 17.16 -14.98
C SER A 54 17.46 16.23 -14.51
N ILE A 55 17.19 14.92 -14.51
CA ILE A 55 18.11 13.88 -14.04
C ILE A 55 19.44 13.85 -14.82
N ASP A 56 19.46 14.36 -16.01
CA ASP A 56 20.64 14.43 -16.88
C ASP A 56 21.08 15.88 -17.17
N GLY A 57 20.50 16.85 -16.47
CA GLY A 57 20.82 18.26 -16.57
C GLY A 57 22.13 18.64 -15.88
N THR A 58 22.62 19.85 -16.16
CA THR A 58 23.77 20.42 -15.45
C THR A 58 23.39 20.74 -14.02
N ILE A 59 24.16 20.22 -13.07
CA ILE A 59 23.95 20.43 -11.64
C ILE A 59 24.47 21.83 -11.29
N THR A 60 23.58 22.66 -10.74
CA THR A 60 23.92 23.97 -10.17
C THR A 60 24.37 23.77 -8.73
N TYR A 61 25.66 23.99 -8.49
CA TYR A 61 26.25 23.88 -7.15
C TYR A 61 25.64 24.91 -6.18
N LYS A 62 25.29 24.47 -4.98
CA LYS A 62 24.65 25.29 -3.94
C LYS A 62 25.53 25.49 -2.71
N GLY A 63 26.51 24.63 -2.45
CA GLY A 63 27.40 24.79 -1.32
C GLY A 63 27.80 23.49 -0.64
N VAL A 64 28.46 23.63 0.51
CA VAL A 64 28.74 22.51 1.42
C VAL A 64 27.46 22.25 2.23
N LEU A 65 26.99 20.99 2.21
CA LEU A 65 25.78 20.58 2.92
C LEU A 65 26.09 20.06 4.32
N LEU A 66 27.08 19.19 4.43
CA LEU A 66 27.52 18.59 5.69
C LEU A 66 29.04 18.62 5.78
N GLN A 67 29.59 19.10 6.88
CA GLN A 67 31.02 19.12 7.16
C GLN A 67 31.29 18.91 8.65
N LYS A 68 32.55 18.70 8.98
CA LYS A 68 33.01 18.55 10.37
C LYS A 68 32.51 19.66 11.29
N ASP A 69 32.23 19.30 12.52
CA ASP A 69 32.10 20.23 13.65
C ASP A 69 33.25 20.04 14.63
N SER A 70 34.25 20.93 14.55
CA SER A 70 35.42 20.83 15.41
C SER A 70 35.10 21.16 16.88
N SER A 71 34.00 21.88 17.17
CA SER A 71 33.59 22.18 18.54
C SER A 71 33.08 20.95 19.29
N LYS A 72 32.53 19.98 18.52
CA LYS A 72 32.01 18.69 19.00
C LYS A 72 32.98 17.53 18.76
N ASN A 73 34.16 17.79 18.16
CA ASN A 73 35.10 16.76 17.71
C ASN A 73 34.52 15.79 16.67
N LEU A 74 33.56 16.21 15.87
CA LEU A 74 32.97 15.43 14.79
C LEU A 74 33.72 15.71 13.49
N GLN A 75 34.30 14.71 12.85
CA GLN A 75 35.18 14.84 11.69
C GLN A 75 34.94 13.74 10.66
N GLY A 76 35.33 14.01 9.39
CA GLY A 76 35.22 13.03 8.32
C GLY A 76 33.77 12.67 7.97
N THR A 77 32.88 13.68 8.01
CA THR A 77 31.43 13.55 7.86
C THR A 77 31.03 13.51 6.39
N ALA A 78 30.90 12.32 5.80
CA ALA A 78 30.51 12.15 4.40
C ALA A 78 30.05 10.72 4.08
N HIS A 79 30.08 10.33 2.79
CA HIS A 79 29.63 9.05 2.26
C HIS A 79 28.16 8.77 2.61
N GLN A 80 27.36 9.72 2.27
CA GLN A 80 25.97 9.85 2.66
C GLN A 80 25.01 9.01 1.81
N SER A 81 23.84 8.78 2.39
CA SER A 81 22.62 8.33 1.71
C SER A 81 21.45 9.11 2.28
N ASP A 82 20.53 9.52 1.43
CA ASP A 82 19.34 10.27 1.84
C ASP A 82 18.13 9.33 1.86
N VAL A 83 17.30 9.45 2.87
CA VAL A 83 16.04 8.73 2.99
C VAL A 83 14.97 9.68 3.51
N HIS A 84 13.73 9.50 3.09
CA HIS A 84 12.61 10.19 3.69
C HIS A 84 11.58 9.18 4.21
N VAL A 85 10.91 9.54 5.29
CA VAL A 85 9.87 8.74 5.94
C VAL A 85 8.74 9.64 6.41
N THR A 86 7.53 9.11 6.46
CA THR A 86 6.39 9.78 7.10
C THR A 86 6.36 9.37 8.56
N ASP A 87 6.41 10.32 9.48
CA ASP A 87 6.29 10.08 10.91
C ASP A 87 4.84 9.83 11.35
N ALA A 88 4.63 9.50 12.63
CA ALA A 88 3.30 9.23 13.19
C ALA A 88 2.33 10.41 13.05
N ASP A 89 2.83 11.63 13.07
CA ASP A 89 2.02 12.86 12.92
C ASP A 89 1.70 13.18 11.43
N GLY A 90 2.27 12.42 10.49
CA GLY A 90 2.07 12.61 9.05
C GLY A 90 3.04 13.62 8.44
N ASN A 91 4.13 14.00 9.13
CA ASN A 91 5.14 14.87 8.58
C ASN A 91 6.12 14.08 7.69
N ASP A 92 6.48 14.66 6.55
CA ASP A 92 7.53 14.17 5.67
C ASP A 92 8.90 14.55 6.25
N ARG A 93 9.61 13.57 6.81
CA ARG A 93 10.90 13.72 7.47
C ARG A 93 12.02 13.26 6.54
N TRP A 94 12.94 14.13 6.26
CA TRP A 94 14.10 13.86 5.39
C TRP A 94 15.35 13.70 6.24
N LEU A 95 16.08 12.63 6.02
CA LEU A 95 17.22 12.23 6.82
C LEU A 95 18.43 11.99 5.94
N MET A 96 19.60 12.36 6.44
CA MET A 96 20.87 11.97 5.87
C MET A 96 21.57 10.99 6.81
N ALA A 97 21.74 9.75 6.36
CA ALA A 97 22.62 8.79 6.98
C ALA A 97 24.01 8.97 6.36
N TYR A 98 25.01 9.10 7.18
CA TYR A 98 26.39 9.30 6.74
C TYR A 98 27.37 8.64 7.70
N HIS A 99 28.61 8.48 7.32
CA HIS A 99 29.64 8.09 8.27
C HIS A 99 30.48 9.29 8.72
N ARG A 100 31.05 9.16 9.90
CA ARG A 100 32.08 10.04 10.44
C ARG A 100 33.21 9.23 11.06
N HIS A 101 34.35 9.84 11.35
CA HIS A 101 35.41 9.19 12.08
C HIS A 101 34.91 8.76 13.46
N TYR A 102 35.35 7.58 13.92
CA TYR A 102 34.99 7.02 15.21
C TYR A 102 35.28 7.98 16.37
N THR A 103 34.34 8.14 17.27
CA THR A 103 34.47 8.97 18.47
C THR A 103 34.57 8.10 19.74
N PRO A 104 35.32 8.54 20.78
CA PRO A 104 36.08 9.79 20.84
C PRO A 104 37.34 9.75 19.93
N LEU A 105 37.66 10.91 19.34
CA LEU A 105 38.85 11.03 18.51
C LEU A 105 40.13 10.65 19.29
N GLY A 106 41.09 10.03 18.59
CA GLY A 106 42.34 9.62 19.18
C GLY A 106 42.37 8.15 19.64
N VAL A 107 41.27 7.43 19.64
CA VAL A 107 41.23 5.96 19.81
C VAL A 107 42.04 5.29 18.68
N PHE A 108 41.85 5.78 17.45
CA PHE A 108 42.62 5.37 16.29
C PHE A 108 43.50 6.53 15.83
N THR A 109 44.82 6.25 15.64
CA THR A 109 45.81 7.28 15.29
C THR A 109 46.21 7.24 13.81
N SER A 110 45.78 6.22 13.07
CA SER A 110 46.04 6.06 11.64
C SER A 110 44.89 5.34 10.97
N GLY A 111 44.75 5.54 9.65
CA GLY A 111 43.68 4.87 8.88
C GLY A 111 42.27 5.26 9.28
N LEU A 112 42.05 6.51 9.66
CA LEU A 112 40.78 7.03 10.19
C LEU A 112 39.60 6.70 9.27
N GLY A 113 39.80 6.68 7.95
CA GLY A 113 38.81 6.29 6.97
C GLY A 113 38.34 4.83 7.04
N TYR A 114 39.03 3.97 7.82
CA TYR A 114 38.63 2.58 8.10
C TYR A 114 37.94 2.41 9.46
N HIS A 115 38.02 3.42 10.32
CA HIS A 115 37.45 3.44 11.66
C HIS A 115 36.36 4.49 11.72
N ARG A 116 35.17 4.07 11.35
CA ARG A 116 34.01 4.98 11.14
C ARG A 116 32.82 4.48 11.94
N GLU A 117 31.96 5.43 12.28
CA GLU A 117 30.64 5.17 12.84
C GLU A 117 29.56 5.80 11.96
N THR A 118 28.36 5.26 12.01
CA THR A 118 27.20 5.82 11.31
C THR A 118 26.56 6.89 12.17
N ALA A 119 26.23 8.01 11.54
CA ALA A 119 25.44 9.08 12.13
C ALA A 119 24.24 9.37 11.22
N ILE A 120 23.19 9.91 11.81
CA ILE A 120 21.97 10.30 11.10
C ILE A 120 21.54 11.67 11.62
N ASP A 121 21.38 12.61 10.71
CA ASP A 121 20.84 13.96 11.00
C ASP A 121 19.72 14.32 10.03
N GLU A 122 18.90 15.30 10.42
CA GLU A 122 17.75 15.73 9.61
C GLU A 122 18.17 16.66 8.49
N ILE A 123 17.60 16.47 7.31
CA ILE A 123 17.67 17.40 6.19
C ILE A 123 16.48 18.34 6.29
N THR A 124 16.75 19.62 6.43
CA THR A 124 15.74 20.67 6.37
C THR A 124 15.83 21.45 5.06
N PHE A 125 14.72 22.08 4.68
CA PHE A 125 14.63 22.84 3.43
C PHE A 125 14.28 24.30 3.73
N ASP A 126 14.82 25.21 2.94
CA ASP A 126 14.44 26.63 2.98
C ASP A 126 13.14 26.92 2.21
N ALA A 127 12.75 28.19 2.16
CA ALA A 127 11.53 28.62 1.46
C ALA A 127 11.58 28.41 -0.06
N ASP A 128 12.77 28.28 -0.64
CA ASP A 128 12.99 27.98 -2.06
C ASP A 128 13.04 26.46 -2.33
N GLY A 129 12.85 25.65 -1.29
CA GLY A 129 12.90 24.18 -1.33
C GLY A 129 14.33 23.64 -1.48
N LEU A 130 15.36 24.41 -1.08
CA LEU A 130 16.75 23.95 -1.12
C LEU A 130 17.17 23.37 0.23
N MET A 131 17.96 22.30 0.22
CA MET A 131 18.52 21.71 1.44
C MET A 131 19.38 22.74 2.18
N GLN A 132 19.14 22.88 3.48
CA GLN A 132 19.93 23.73 4.37
C GLN A 132 21.14 22.98 4.91
N THR A 133 22.18 23.72 5.32
CA THR A 133 23.39 23.12 5.92
C THR A 133 23.03 22.26 7.13
N ILE A 134 23.51 21.03 7.12
CA ILE A 134 23.36 20.07 8.21
C ILE A 134 24.49 20.30 9.22
N HIS A 135 24.14 20.45 10.48
CA HIS A 135 25.07 20.52 11.59
C HIS A 135 25.14 19.13 12.27
N PRO A 136 26.27 18.40 12.14
CA PRO A 136 26.37 17.04 12.67
C PRO A 136 26.13 17.01 14.17
N THR A 137 25.40 15.97 14.63
CA THR A 137 25.09 15.76 16.05
C THR A 137 25.61 14.42 16.56
N ASP A 138 25.73 14.29 17.88
CA ASP A 138 25.99 13.00 18.54
C ASP A 138 24.68 12.30 18.90
N GLU A 139 23.61 13.05 19.09
CA GLU A 139 22.31 12.57 19.51
C GLU A 139 21.57 11.85 18.37
N GLY A 140 21.84 12.27 17.12
CA GLY A 140 21.11 11.80 15.96
C GLY A 140 19.66 12.30 15.92
N VAL A 141 18.79 11.55 15.27
CA VAL A 141 17.37 11.90 15.07
C VAL A 141 16.47 10.88 15.75
N SER A 142 15.48 11.37 16.48
CA SER A 142 14.37 10.55 16.98
C SER A 142 13.13 10.79 16.12
N ILE A 143 12.54 9.72 15.58
CA ILE A 143 11.29 9.77 14.80
C ILE A 143 10.31 8.81 15.43
N GLU A 144 9.15 9.32 15.78
CA GLU A 144 8.03 8.49 16.21
C GLU A 144 7.31 7.93 14.97
N MET A 145 7.32 6.61 14.83
CA MET A 145 6.63 5.91 13.75
C MET A 145 5.25 5.46 14.25
N ALA A 146 4.28 5.37 13.34
CA ALA A 146 2.95 4.91 13.68
C ALA A 146 2.95 3.49 14.28
N ASP A 147 2.10 3.24 15.25
CA ASP A 147 1.82 1.91 15.79
C ASP A 147 0.89 1.14 14.87
N THR A 148 1.36 0.05 14.30
CA THR A 148 0.59 -0.78 13.36
C THR A 148 -0.12 -1.96 14.02
N THR A 149 -0.09 -2.08 15.34
CA THR A 149 -0.63 -3.25 16.07
C THR A 149 -2.09 -3.54 15.70
N ALA A 150 -2.92 -2.50 15.63
CA ALA A 150 -4.34 -2.65 15.27
C ALA A 150 -4.52 -3.09 13.81
N LEU A 151 -3.73 -2.53 12.88
CA LEU A 151 -3.75 -2.90 11.47
C LEU A 151 -3.29 -4.34 11.25
N ASP A 152 -2.21 -4.74 11.92
CA ASP A 152 -1.68 -6.10 11.85
C ASP A 152 -2.69 -7.12 12.39
N GLY A 153 -3.34 -6.81 13.51
CA GLY A 153 -4.41 -7.64 14.08
C GLY A 153 -5.63 -7.77 13.17
N ALA A 154 -6.04 -6.68 12.52
CA ALA A 154 -7.14 -6.70 11.55
C ALA A 154 -6.81 -7.56 10.32
N ILE A 155 -5.60 -7.42 9.76
CA ILE A 155 -5.14 -8.25 8.63
C ILE A 155 -5.07 -9.72 9.02
N GLU A 156 -4.52 -10.04 10.20
CA GLU A 156 -4.45 -11.42 10.69
C GLU A 156 -5.85 -12.04 10.89
N ALA A 157 -6.79 -11.28 11.43
CA ALA A 157 -8.17 -11.72 11.59
C ALA A 157 -8.85 -11.96 10.23
N ALA A 158 -8.65 -11.07 9.27
CA ALA A 158 -9.17 -11.19 7.92
C ALA A 158 -8.59 -12.41 7.17
N ASP A 159 -7.29 -12.65 7.28
CA ASP A 159 -6.62 -13.78 6.62
C ASP A 159 -7.13 -15.15 7.15
N LYS A 160 -7.64 -15.21 8.39
CA LYS A 160 -8.26 -16.43 8.97
C LYS A 160 -9.59 -16.79 8.33
N LEU A 161 -10.29 -15.85 7.68
CA LEU A 161 -11.52 -16.14 6.92
C LEU A 161 -11.22 -16.91 5.63
N GLY A 162 -9.98 -16.90 5.16
CA GLY A 162 -9.57 -17.56 3.93
C GLY A 162 -9.99 -16.80 2.67
N THR A 163 -10.09 -17.54 1.56
CA THR A 163 -10.40 -16.99 0.23
C THR A 163 -11.72 -17.47 -0.34
N ASP A 164 -12.47 -18.29 0.42
CA ASP A 164 -13.77 -18.82 0.00
C ASP A 164 -14.90 -17.96 0.55
N GLY A 165 -15.43 -17.09 -0.31
CA GLY A 165 -16.56 -16.22 0.00
C GLY A 165 -17.93 -16.83 -0.20
N SER A 166 -18.04 -18.13 -0.52
CA SER A 166 -19.31 -18.79 -0.90
C SER A 166 -20.40 -18.73 0.19
N ALA A 167 -19.99 -18.57 1.45
CA ALA A 167 -20.91 -18.41 2.58
C ALA A 167 -21.54 -17.02 2.68
N TYR A 168 -21.06 -16.04 1.90
CA TYR A 168 -21.47 -14.63 2.00
C TYR A 168 -22.08 -14.13 0.70
N THR A 169 -22.78 -12.98 0.74
CA THR A 169 -23.26 -12.32 -0.46
C THR A 169 -22.06 -11.82 -1.28
N GLU A 170 -22.14 -11.89 -2.61
CA GLU A 170 -21.08 -11.43 -3.51
C GLU A 170 -20.66 -9.99 -3.22
N ALA A 171 -21.63 -9.11 -2.93
CA ALA A 171 -21.38 -7.70 -2.67
C ALA A 171 -20.59 -7.49 -1.37
N SER A 172 -20.98 -8.15 -0.26
CA SER A 172 -20.31 -8.00 1.03
C SER A 172 -18.93 -8.64 1.01
N TRP A 173 -18.79 -9.79 0.36
CA TRP A 173 -17.48 -10.45 0.21
C TRP A 173 -16.51 -9.60 -0.62
N LYS A 174 -16.97 -9.06 -1.75
CA LYS A 174 -16.12 -8.18 -2.56
C LYS A 174 -15.68 -6.93 -1.80
N ALA A 175 -16.56 -6.29 -1.04
CA ALA A 175 -16.21 -5.13 -0.21
C ALA A 175 -15.14 -5.49 0.84
N PHE A 176 -15.23 -6.68 1.44
CA PHE A 176 -14.24 -7.19 2.36
C PHE A 176 -12.88 -7.45 1.67
N GLU A 177 -12.87 -8.09 0.49
CA GLU A 177 -11.63 -8.32 -0.27
C GLU A 177 -10.94 -7.01 -0.66
N ASP A 178 -11.70 -6.01 -1.12
CA ASP A 178 -11.18 -4.69 -1.47
C ASP A 178 -10.58 -3.98 -0.23
N ALA A 179 -11.25 -4.09 0.93
CA ALA A 179 -10.73 -3.53 2.18
C ALA A 179 -9.46 -4.24 2.67
N LEU A 180 -9.40 -5.57 2.55
CA LEU A 180 -8.20 -6.36 2.89
C LEU A 180 -7.02 -5.99 1.99
N ALA A 181 -7.25 -5.84 0.69
CA ALA A 181 -6.21 -5.43 -0.25
C ALA A 181 -5.69 -4.02 0.07
N ALA A 182 -6.59 -3.08 0.42
CA ALA A 182 -6.23 -1.72 0.82
C ALA A 182 -5.42 -1.71 2.13
N ALA A 183 -5.81 -2.50 3.13
CA ALA A 183 -5.10 -2.64 4.41
C ALA A 183 -3.68 -3.21 4.22
N LYS A 184 -3.51 -4.24 3.39
CA LYS A 184 -2.20 -4.79 3.03
C LYS A 184 -1.34 -3.77 2.28
N THR A 185 -1.93 -2.96 1.41
CA THR A 185 -1.23 -1.87 0.72
C THR A 185 -0.77 -0.80 1.72
N ALA A 186 -1.62 -0.39 2.66
CA ALA A 186 -1.26 0.56 3.72
C ALA A 186 -0.10 0.03 4.57
N LYS A 187 -0.14 -1.27 4.95
CA LYS A 187 0.98 -1.90 5.68
C LYS A 187 2.27 -1.88 4.87
N GLN A 188 2.22 -2.18 3.56
CA GLN A 188 3.40 -2.12 2.71
C GLN A 188 3.93 -0.68 2.60
N THR A 189 3.05 0.32 2.42
CA THR A 189 3.43 1.74 2.40
C THR A 189 4.14 2.14 3.70
N PHE A 190 3.61 1.70 4.86
CA PHE A 190 4.25 1.93 6.15
C PHE A 190 5.68 1.34 6.20
N LEU A 191 5.87 0.13 5.69
CA LEU A 191 7.18 -0.53 5.68
C LEU A 191 8.17 0.15 4.73
N ASP A 192 7.68 0.70 3.62
CA ASP A 192 8.53 1.31 2.60
C ASP A 192 8.92 2.75 2.94
N SER A 193 8.02 3.53 3.55
CA SER A 193 8.21 4.97 3.73
C SER A 193 7.57 5.57 4.99
N GLY A 194 7.02 4.76 5.87
CA GLY A 194 6.19 5.25 6.98
C GLY A 194 4.79 5.66 6.51
N LEU A 195 3.93 5.90 7.49
CA LEU A 195 2.54 6.33 7.27
C LEU A 195 2.07 7.02 8.56
N SER A 196 1.17 7.99 8.47
CA SER A 196 0.63 8.65 9.66
C SER A 196 -0.18 7.67 10.53
N GLN A 197 -0.25 7.91 11.83
CA GLN A 197 -1.10 7.12 12.73
C GLN A 197 -2.57 7.15 12.29
N ALA A 198 -3.03 8.32 11.85
CA ALA A 198 -4.40 8.48 11.38
C ALA A 198 -4.72 7.59 10.16
N ASP A 199 -3.79 7.46 9.21
CA ASP A 199 -3.98 6.61 8.02
C ASP A 199 -3.88 5.12 8.37
N VAL A 200 -2.99 4.74 9.30
CA VAL A 200 -2.89 3.37 9.84
C VAL A 200 -4.18 2.98 10.53
N ASP A 201 -4.72 3.85 11.41
CA ASP A 201 -5.97 3.61 12.13
C ASP A 201 -7.16 3.54 11.17
N ALA A 202 -7.21 4.41 10.16
CA ALA A 202 -8.25 4.40 9.14
C ALA A 202 -8.26 3.09 8.34
N ALA A 203 -7.08 2.58 7.95
CA ALA A 203 -6.96 1.31 7.24
C ALA A 203 -7.39 0.12 8.10
N ALA A 204 -7.00 0.08 9.37
CA ALA A 204 -7.41 -0.95 10.33
C ALA A 204 -8.94 -0.93 10.54
N LYS A 205 -9.50 0.26 10.73
CA LYS A 205 -10.95 0.45 10.92
C LYS A 205 -11.73 0.03 9.69
N ALA A 206 -11.32 0.45 8.49
CA ALA A 206 -12.03 0.12 7.25
C ALA A 206 -12.10 -1.40 7.03
N LEU A 207 -11.01 -2.13 7.29
CA LEU A 207 -10.99 -3.59 7.19
C LEU A 207 -11.89 -4.23 8.25
N THR A 208 -11.83 -3.76 9.48
CA THR A 208 -12.69 -4.28 10.56
C THR A 208 -14.16 -4.02 10.28
N ASP A 209 -14.52 -2.84 9.79
CA ASP A 209 -15.89 -2.50 9.42
C ASP A 209 -16.39 -3.39 8.28
N ALA A 210 -15.58 -3.61 7.25
CA ALA A 210 -15.94 -4.48 6.12
C ALA A 210 -16.10 -5.95 6.56
N GLN A 211 -15.25 -6.43 7.47
CA GLN A 211 -15.37 -7.77 8.04
C GLN A 211 -16.67 -7.93 8.85
N ASN A 212 -17.03 -6.92 9.64
CA ASN A 212 -18.26 -6.91 10.44
C ASN A 212 -19.53 -6.74 9.57
N ALA A 213 -19.39 -6.21 8.36
CA ALA A 213 -20.47 -6.02 7.39
C ALA A 213 -20.67 -7.23 6.44
N LEU A 214 -19.95 -8.34 6.69
CA LEU A 214 -20.18 -9.56 5.91
C LEU A 214 -21.61 -10.09 6.13
N GLU A 215 -22.33 -10.28 5.06
CA GLU A 215 -23.70 -10.79 5.05
C GLU A 215 -23.71 -12.24 4.56
N GLU A 216 -24.28 -13.15 5.33
CA GLU A 216 -24.43 -14.53 4.90
C GLU A 216 -25.33 -14.64 3.66
N SER A 217 -24.91 -15.46 2.69
CA SER A 217 -25.74 -15.76 1.53
C SER A 217 -26.97 -16.55 1.99
N GLN A 218 -28.15 -16.03 1.67
CA GLN A 218 -29.37 -16.81 1.92
C GLN A 218 -29.42 -17.96 0.90
N PRO A 219 -29.72 -19.18 1.33
CA PRO A 219 -29.98 -20.24 0.36
C PRO A 219 -31.14 -19.81 -0.55
N GLU A 220 -30.95 -20.01 -1.84
CA GLU A 220 -32.02 -19.75 -2.81
C GLU A 220 -33.25 -20.58 -2.41
N PRO A 221 -34.47 -19.97 -2.35
CA PRO A 221 -35.65 -20.71 -1.95
C PRO A 221 -35.83 -21.92 -2.87
N GLU A 222 -35.97 -23.12 -2.24
CA GLU A 222 -36.23 -24.33 -3.01
C GLU A 222 -37.56 -24.20 -3.76
N HIS A 223 -37.49 -24.10 -5.07
CA HIS A 223 -38.66 -24.13 -5.93
C HIS A 223 -39.04 -25.55 -6.27
N PRO A 224 -40.34 -25.90 -6.34
CA PRO A 224 -40.73 -27.21 -6.81
C PRO A 224 -40.12 -27.54 -8.19
N ALA A 225 -39.63 -28.73 -8.37
CA ALA A 225 -39.07 -29.16 -9.66
C ALA A 225 -40.04 -28.89 -10.83
N ALA A 226 -39.45 -28.54 -11.98
CA ALA A 226 -40.26 -28.34 -13.19
C ALA A 226 -41.12 -29.58 -13.50
N GLY A 227 -42.39 -29.35 -13.78
CA GLY A 227 -43.34 -30.45 -14.02
C GLY A 227 -44.10 -30.92 -12.77
N THR A 228 -43.75 -30.41 -11.55
CA THR A 228 -44.53 -30.71 -10.34
C THR A 228 -45.94 -30.12 -10.46
N ILE A 229 -46.98 -30.93 -10.27
CA ILE A 229 -48.38 -30.49 -10.27
C ILE A 229 -48.65 -29.75 -8.97
N LEU A 230 -48.94 -28.46 -9.08
CA LEU A 230 -49.24 -27.57 -7.95
C LEU A 230 -50.75 -27.59 -7.60
N SER A 231 -51.60 -27.69 -8.61
CA SER A 231 -53.07 -27.80 -8.44
C SER A 231 -53.74 -28.40 -9.67
N ILE A 232 -54.94 -28.92 -9.46
CA ILE A 232 -55.81 -29.46 -10.52
C ILE A 232 -57.22 -28.82 -10.33
N ALA A 233 -57.79 -28.33 -11.41
CA ALA A 233 -59.14 -27.74 -11.39
C ALA A 233 -59.95 -28.25 -12.58
N VAL A 234 -61.25 -28.47 -12.36
CA VAL A 234 -62.19 -28.70 -13.45
C VAL A 234 -62.55 -27.32 -14.00
N THR A 235 -62.13 -27.05 -15.23
CA THR A 235 -62.35 -25.74 -15.90
C THR A 235 -63.52 -25.76 -16.87
N ALA A 236 -63.96 -26.94 -17.28
CA ALA A 236 -65.26 -27.12 -17.96
C ALA A 236 -65.98 -28.37 -17.44
N GLN A 237 -67.24 -28.24 -17.21
CA GLN A 237 -68.10 -29.39 -16.81
C GLN A 237 -68.46 -30.22 -18.02
N PRO A 238 -68.72 -31.53 -17.86
CA PRO A 238 -69.20 -32.37 -18.96
C PRO A 238 -70.56 -31.88 -19.46
N ALA A 239 -70.79 -32.12 -20.75
CA ALA A 239 -72.00 -31.70 -21.40
C ALA A 239 -73.25 -32.36 -20.81
N LYS A 240 -73.12 -33.54 -20.22
CA LYS A 240 -74.14 -34.30 -19.55
C LYS A 240 -73.89 -34.36 -18.04
N ALA A 241 -74.77 -33.72 -17.26
CA ALA A 241 -74.66 -33.65 -15.81
C ALA A 241 -75.73 -34.54 -15.07
N GLU A 242 -76.68 -35.05 -15.74
CA GLU A 242 -77.78 -35.87 -15.16
C GLU A 242 -77.76 -37.26 -15.75
N TYR A 243 -77.85 -38.30 -14.91
CA TYR A 243 -77.81 -39.71 -15.30
C TYR A 243 -78.85 -40.50 -14.60
N LYS A 244 -79.39 -41.51 -15.30
CA LYS A 244 -80.33 -42.50 -14.69
C LYS A 244 -79.46 -43.67 -14.12
N VAL A 245 -80.10 -44.39 -13.16
CA VAL A 245 -79.44 -45.61 -12.60
C VAL A 245 -79.16 -46.60 -13.70
N GLY A 246 -77.86 -47.04 -13.82
CA GLY A 246 -77.40 -47.97 -14.85
C GLY A 246 -76.91 -47.30 -16.14
N GLU A 247 -76.99 -46.01 -16.28
CA GLU A 247 -76.44 -45.26 -17.43
C GLU A 247 -74.93 -45.09 -17.30
N ALA A 248 -74.21 -45.28 -18.40
CA ALA A 248 -72.79 -45.08 -18.42
C ALA A 248 -72.43 -43.60 -18.30
N LEU A 249 -71.40 -43.27 -17.55
CA LEU A 249 -70.85 -41.93 -17.38
C LEU A 249 -70.31 -41.41 -18.73
N ASP A 250 -70.78 -40.24 -19.15
CA ASP A 250 -70.31 -39.50 -20.32
C ASP A 250 -69.52 -38.30 -19.87
N VAL A 251 -68.24 -38.26 -20.14
CA VAL A 251 -67.31 -37.15 -19.76
C VAL A 251 -67.06 -36.21 -20.95
N ALA A 252 -67.79 -36.32 -22.03
CA ALA A 252 -67.65 -35.42 -23.19
C ALA A 252 -67.80 -33.93 -22.77
N GLY A 253 -66.80 -33.11 -23.05
CA GLY A 253 -66.77 -31.72 -22.67
C GLY A 253 -66.18 -31.41 -21.28
N LEU A 254 -65.82 -32.43 -20.48
CA LEU A 254 -65.08 -32.23 -19.26
C LEU A 254 -63.63 -31.78 -19.60
N VAL A 255 -63.24 -30.63 -19.05
CA VAL A 255 -61.85 -30.17 -19.13
C VAL A 255 -61.23 -30.06 -17.73
N VAL A 256 -60.10 -30.72 -17.57
CA VAL A 256 -59.33 -30.65 -16.34
C VAL A 256 -58.01 -29.96 -16.61
N THR A 257 -57.80 -28.83 -15.96
CA THR A 257 -56.55 -28.04 -16.10
C THR A 257 -55.66 -28.24 -14.92
N ALA A 258 -54.41 -28.59 -15.17
CA ALA A 258 -53.34 -28.69 -14.15
C ALA A 258 -52.47 -27.42 -14.18
N THR A 259 -52.16 -26.84 -13.00
CA THR A 259 -51.10 -25.86 -12.82
C THR A 259 -49.83 -26.60 -12.46
N VAL A 260 -48.75 -26.38 -13.20
CA VAL A 260 -47.50 -27.12 -13.11
C VAL A 260 -46.35 -26.13 -12.83
N ALA A 261 -45.48 -26.47 -11.89
CA ALA A 261 -44.28 -25.68 -11.61
C ALA A 261 -43.36 -25.61 -12.85
N ASP A 262 -42.76 -24.45 -13.09
CA ASP A 262 -41.74 -24.26 -14.14
C ASP A 262 -40.30 -24.55 -13.66
N GLY A 263 -40.13 -24.73 -12.36
CA GLY A 263 -38.81 -25.00 -11.72
C GLY A 263 -38.06 -23.72 -11.31
N ASN A 264 -38.58 -22.54 -11.64
CA ASN A 264 -37.96 -21.24 -11.36
C ASN A 264 -38.85 -20.34 -10.50
N GLY A 265 -39.76 -20.92 -9.71
CA GLY A 265 -40.72 -20.16 -8.88
C GLY A 265 -41.98 -19.70 -9.58
N GLY A 266 -42.11 -19.93 -10.89
CA GLY A 266 -43.30 -19.71 -11.67
C GLY A 266 -44.12 -20.96 -11.91
N SER A 267 -45.24 -20.83 -12.66
CA SER A 267 -46.09 -21.97 -13.06
C SER A 267 -46.70 -21.75 -14.43
N THR A 268 -47.01 -22.87 -15.08
CA THR A 268 -47.77 -22.90 -16.35
C THR A 268 -49.00 -23.76 -16.21
N THR A 269 -50.06 -23.53 -17.00
CA THR A 269 -51.28 -24.34 -17.04
C THR A 269 -51.21 -25.31 -18.21
N ARG A 270 -51.67 -26.56 -18.00
CA ARG A 270 -51.81 -27.61 -19.02
C ARG A 270 -53.19 -28.24 -18.90
N GLU A 271 -53.86 -28.52 -20.05
CA GLU A 271 -55.08 -29.29 -20.16
C GLU A 271 -54.79 -30.77 -20.36
#